data_7f96f7f75b5479e7996945311164ca90
#
_entry.id   7f96f7f75b5479e7996945311164ca90
#
_cell.length_a   1.000
_cell.length_b   1.000
_cell.length_c   1.000
_cell.angle_alpha   90.00
_cell.angle_beta   90.00
_cell.angle_gamma   90.00
#
_symmetry.space_group_name_H-M   'P 1'
#
loop_
_entity.id
_entity.type
_entity.pdbx_description
1 polymer ?
#
loop_
_entity_poly.entity_id
_entity_poly.type
_entity_poly.pdbx_seq_one_letter_code
_entity_poly.pdbx_strand_id
1 'polypeptide(L)'
;MANLIFKSLKPELKSRIESLDVFNLWGDKVLKKFWKPKEITNIVLDNDVLIDLSNKQSQKIELNQTSISSLFISSSDLAKALRKLLDNAKSGQKARKFVRLLLSANEFTSTELHLPGVAAKDLKSAAELQGHSIFPGIQSAVSCFISPEPLCDKPDTYLVIWITQRRLDSLFDALKIEGSFLWEVIPTAAIIASTLPNKRFIDRGTSATTFVSSSDNCLIYWSQAHPSDLTNRDFLQHLEAGVNETCSEKFIKPSEISDLDISQNKVVFPPSEALLLDDVRRRAEKIKRVSIAVIFAVFLCSVPFLIQSVQFRSLADELASVRSLSGLARLNRDFVVGQEKEWAAINEYPEQNIPDIMFSLQPLLYPDKLKSLEIMEGTIQIEGESSNPQAILQRLEQHPLFTEAKFSRATNNNRYFIEFRLSTVNYDGYMVRYFLER
;
A
#
# COMPACT_ATOMS: atom_id res chain seq x y z
N MET A 1 0.11 -21.91 -2.98
CA MET A 1 -0.98 -20.95 -3.22
C MET A 1 -0.60 -19.83 -4.20
N ALA A 2 0.53 -19.14 -4.05
CA ALA A 2 0.92 -18.06 -4.98
C ALA A 2 0.97 -18.46 -6.46
N ASN A 3 1.44 -19.68 -6.78
CA ASN A 3 1.52 -20.20 -8.16
C ASN A 3 0.15 -20.53 -8.80
N LEU A 4 -0.88 -20.77 -8.00
CA LEU A 4 -2.24 -21.03 -8.50
C LEU A 4 -2.98 -19.74 -8.85
N ILE A 5 -2.75 -18.68 -8.07
CA ILE A 5 -3.33 -17.34 -8.32
C ILE A 5 -2.72 -16.75 -9.59
N PHE A 6 -1.42 -17.00 -9.83
CA PHE A 6 -0.72 -16.50 -11.01
C PHE A 6 -1.17 -17.14 -12.33
N LYS A 7 -1.63 -18.40 -12.27
CA LYS A 7 -2.17 -19.11 -13.46
C LYS A 7 -3.55 -18.61 -13.90
N SER A 8 -4.31 -17.99 -13.02
CA SER A 8 -5.67 -17.51 -13.29
C SER A 8 -5.76 -16.05 -13.74
N LEU A 9 -4.64 -15.31 -13.76
CA LEU A 9 -4.59 -13.91 -14.19
C LEU A 9 -4.68 -13.77 -15.71
N LYS A 10 -5.46 -12.78 -16.16
CA LYS A 10 -5.57 -12.43 -17.59
C LYS A 10 -4.19 -12.12 -18.18
N PRO A 11 -3.93 -12.50 -19.47
CA PRO A 11 -2.61 -12.37 -20.09
C PRO A 11 -2.05 -10.93 -20.06
N GLU A 12 -2.91 -9.90 -20.14
CA GLU A 12 -2.51 -8.49 -20.07
C GLU A 12 -1.98 -8.07 -18.67
N LEU A 13 -2.54 -8.63 -17.60
CA LEU A 13 -2.06 -8.39 -16.24
C LEU A 13 -0.74 -9.14 -16.00
N LYS A 14 -0.59 -10.32 -16.62
CA LYS A 14 0.60 -11.13 -16.52
C LYS A 14 1.80 -10.45 -17.18
N SER A 15 1.62 -9.90 -18.40
CA SER A 15 2.67 -9.13 -19.10
C SER A 15 3.07 -7.85 -18.36
N ARG A 16 2.12 -7.13 -17.74
CA ARG A 16 2.41 -5.96 -16.89
C ARG A 16 3.16 -6.30 -15.61
N ILE A 17 2.88 -7.46 -15.00
CA ILE A 17 3.57 -7.92 -13.80
C ILE A 17 4.98 -8.42 -14.17
N GLU A 18 5.14 -9.07 -15.31
CA GLU A 18 6.44 -9.50 -15.85
C GLU A 18 7.32 -8.30 -16.26
N SER A 19 6.73 -7.22 -16.79
CA SER A 19 7.45 -5.99 -17.14
C SER A 19 7.92 -5.17 -15.93
N LEU A 20 7.40 -5.45 -14.72
CA LEU A 20 7.80 -4.76 -13.50
C LEU A 20 9.10 -5.32 -12.88
N ASP A 21 9.84 -6.19 -13.54
CA ASP A 21 11.11 -6.78 -13.06
C ASP A 21 11.09 -7.34 -11.61
N VAL A 22 9.89 -7.35 -10.99
CA VAL A 22 9.69 -7.73 -9.59
C VAL A 22 10.03 -9.20 -9.37
N PHE A 23 9.88 -10.03 -10.44
CA PHE A 23 10.15 -11.46 -10.37
C PHE A 23 11.62 -11.81 -10.53
N ASN A 24 12.39 -11.05 -11.29
CA ASN A 24 13.85 -11.23 -11.36
C ASN A 24 14.53 -10.87 -10.04
N LEU A 25 14.00 -9.90 -9.29
CA LEU A 25 14.43 -9.54 -7.94
C LEU A 25 14.24 -10.68 -6.92
N TRP A 26 13.29 -11.57 -7.14
CA TRP A 26 13.02 -12.72 -6.24
C TRP A 26 13.85 -13.97 -6.59
N GLY A 27 14.37 -14.05 -7.81
CA GLY A 27 15.16 -15.18 -8.30
C GLY A 27 16.63 -15.12 -7.91
N ASP A 28 17.17 -13.96 -7.69
CA ASP A 28 18.58 -13.77 -7.45
C ASP A 28 18.95 -14.10 -5.99
N LYS A 29 19.59 -15.26 -5.83
CA LYS A 29 20.09 -15.73 -4.51
C LYS A 29 21.03 -14.73 -3.85
N VAL A 30 21.63 -13.82 -4.64
CA VAL A 30 22.54 -12.77 -4.18
C VAL A 30 21.76 -11.70 -3.41
N LEU A 31 20.64 -11.22 -3.93
CA LEU A 31 19.83 -10.16 -3.29
C LEU A 31 19.21 -10.62 -1.96
N LYS A 32 18.88 -11.90 -1.79
CA LYS A 32 18.34 -12.40 -0.51
C LYS A 32 19.33 -12.27 0.65
N LYS A 33 20.63 -12.28 0.38
CA LYS A 33 21.70 -12.12 1.40
C LYS A 33 21.92 -10.67 1.83
N PHE A 34 21.52 -9.70 0.99
CA PHE A 34 21.69 -8.26 1.25
C PHE A 34 20.57 -7.62 2.07
N TRP A 35 19.57 -8.37 2.46
CA TRP A 35 18.29 -7.83 2.99
C TRP A 35 18.34 -7.20 4.37
N LYS A 36 19.42 -7.31 5.09
CA LYS A 36 19.75 -6.45 6.24
C LYS A 36 21.25 -6.51 6.47
N PRO A 37 21.99 -5.40 6.40
CA PRO A 37 23.26 -5.34 7.07
C PRO A 37 22.96 -5.41 8.58
N LYS A 38 22.97 -6.61 9.15
CA LYS A 38 22.75 -6.79 10.59
C LYS A 38 23.83 -6.10 11.41
N GLU A 39 25.04 -6.02 10.86
CA GLU A 39 26.19 -5.43 11.51
C GLU A 39 27.07 -4.77 10.44
N ILE A 40 27.27 -3.46 10.57
CA ILE A 40 28.25 -2.70 9.79
C ILE A 40 29.52 -2.66 10.65
N THR A 41 30.63 -3.16 10.10
CA THR A 41 31.93 -3.09 10.78
C THR A 41 32.57 -1.75 10.48
N ASN A 42 32.90 -0.98 11.53
CA ASN A 42 33.56 0.31 11.41
C ASN A 42 35.08 0.10 11.46
N ILE A 43 35.77 0.50 10.39
CA ILE A 43 37.21 0.31 10.25
C ILE A 43 37.86 1.66 9.98
N VAL A 44 38.85 2.01 10.77
CA VAL A 44 39.65 3.24 10.60
C VAL A 44 40.93 2.92 9.86
N LEU A 45 41.25 3.73 8.88
CA LEU A 45 42.56 3.76 8.27
C LEU A 45 43.39 4.87 8.94
N ASP A 46 44.40 4.49 9.72
CA ASP A 46 45.39 5.38 10.33
C ASP A 46 46.75 5.15 9.67
N ASN A 47 47.15 6.05 8.82
CA ASN A 47 48.36 5.94 8.00
C ASN A 47 48.39 4.62 7.22
N ASP A 48 49.17 3.64 7.66
CA ASP A 48 49.34 2.32 7.06
C ASP A 48 48.70 1.17 7.87
N VAL A 49 47.89 1.52 8.87
CA VAL A 49 47.28 0.52 9.78
C VAL A 49 45.78 0.61 9.68
N LEU A 50 45.12 -0.53 9.46
CA LEU A 50 43.68 -0.70 9.59
C LEU A 50 43.33 -1.12 11.01
N ILE A 51 42.34 -0.45 11.61
CA ILE A 51 41.88 -0.71 12.98
C ILE A 51 40.38 -1.00 12.95
N ASP A 52 39.99 -2.19 13.39
CA ASP A 52 38.58 -2.53 13.62
C ASP A 52 38.15 -1.94 14.97
N LEU A 53 37.25 -0.96 14.94
CA LEU A 53 36.78 -0.26 16.12
C LEU A 53 35.95 -1.18 17.04
N SER A 54 35.28 -2.19 16.50
CA SER A 54 34.45 -3.10 17.27
C SER A 54 35.26 -4.09 18.09
N ASN A 55 36.32 -4.62 17.47
CA ASN A 55 37.14 -5.69 18.06
C ASN A 55 38.52 -5.18 18.60
N LYS A 56 38.82 -3.89 18.37
CA LYS A 56 40.11 -3.28 18.70
C LYS A 56 41.33 -4.03 18.12
N GLN A 57 41.10 -4.71 16.99
CA GLN A 57 42.19 -5.41 16.27
C GLN A 57 42.79 -4.45 15.24
N SER A 58 44.09 -4.60 15.01
CA SER A 58 44.80 -3.83 14.01
C SER A 58 45.54 -4.71 13.03
N GLN A 59 45.62 -4.26 11.78
CA GLN A 59 46.35 -4.95 10.70
C GLN A 59 47.13 -3.91 9.92
N LYS A 60 48.47 -4.14 9.84
CA LYS A 60 49.33 -3.30 9.03
C LYS A 60 49.13 -3.61 7.54
N ILE A 61 49.08 -2.60 6.70
CA ILE A 61 49.03 -2.73 5.24
C ILE A 61 50.41 -2.99 4.71
N GLU A 62 50.57 -4.08 3.97
CA GLU A 62 51.80 -4.38 3.27
C GLU A 62 51.86 -3.55 1.99
N LEU A 63 52.58 -2.43 2.02
CA LEU A 63 52.72 -1.54 0.86
C LEU A 63 53.68 -2.17 -0.15
N ASN A 64 53.20 -2.37 -1.39
CA ASN A 64 54.09 -2.74 -2.49
C ASN A 64 55.01 -1.58 -2.83
N GLN A 65 56.25 -1.84 -3.24
CA GLN A 65 57.24 -0.82 -3.56
C GLN A 65 56.78 0.21 -4.61
N THR A 66 55.85 -0.15 -5.48
CA THR A 66 55.20 0.71 -6.46
C THR A 66 54.20 1.70 -5.84
N SER A 67 53.70 1.42 -4.63
CA SER A 67 52.71 2.25 -3.94
C SER A 67 53.36 3.40 -3.16
N ILE A 68 54.67 3.36 -2.92
CA ILE A 68 55.39 4.34 -2.11
C ILE A 68 55.42 5.74 -2.81
N SER A 69 55.25 5.78 -4.14
CA SER A 69 55.24 7.01 -4.92
C SER A 69 53.82 7.65 -5.03
N SER A 70 52.77 6.98 -4.59
CA SER A 70 51.41 7.48 -4.64
C SER A 70 50.99 8.11 -3.31
N LEU A 71 50.37 9.30 -3.39
CA LEU A 71 49.80 10.01 -2.24
C LEU A 71 48.73 9.18 -1.47
N PHE A 72 48.22 8.14 -2.11
CA PHE A 72 47.12 7.33 -1.56
C PHE A 72 47.49 5.85 -1.57
N ILE A 73 47.02 5.14 -0.55
CA ILE A 73 47.14 3.68 -0.49
C ILE A 73 46.31 3.03 -1.61
N SER A 74 46.92 2.07 -2.31
CA SER A 74 46.20 1.31 -3.35
C SER A 74 44.93 0.65 -2.81
N SER A 75 43.83 0.76 -3.55
CA SER A 75 42.56 0.14 -3.16
C SER A 75 42.69 -1.38 -3.00
N SER A 76 43.53 -2.05 -3.81
CA SER A 76 43.78 -3.49 -3.74
C SER A 76 44.55 -3.90 -2.49
N ASP A 77 45.57 -3.13 -2.11
CA ASP A 77 46.38 -3.45 -0.91
C ASP A 77 45.55 -3.21 0.36
N LEU A 78 44.76 -2.15 0.38
CA LEU A 78 43.82 -1.88 1.45
C LEU A 78 42.75 -2.98 1.58
N ALA A 79 42.20 -3.45 0.46
CA ALA A 79 41.22 -4.53 0.47
C ALA A 79 41.77 -5.85 0.98
N LYS A 80 43.00 -6.21 0.57
CA LYS A 80 43.69 -7.42 1.06
C LYS A 80 43.97 -7.35 2.57
N ALA A 81 44.48 -6.22 3.06
CA ALA A 81 44.72 -6.00 4.47
C ALA A 81 43.42 -6.05 5.29
N LEU A 82 42.37 -5.46 4.77
CA LEU A 82 41.06 -5.50 5.39
C LEU A 82 40.49 -6.92 5.47
N ARG A 83 40.67 -7.72 4.43
CA ARG A 83 40.29 -9.13 4.47
C ARG A 83 41.05 -9.89 5.57
N LYS A 84 42.38 -9.72 5.66
CA LYS A 84 43.17 -10.31 6.73
C LYS A 84 42.65 -9.91 8.11
N LEU A 85 42.32 -8.62 8.30
CA LEU A 85 41.74 -8.13 9.54
C LEU A 85 40.39 -8.78 9.88
N LEU A 86 39.51 -8.90 8.90
CA LEU A 86 38.17 -9.48 9.08
C LEU A 86 38.22 -11.00 9.30
N ASP A 87 39.18 -11.71 8.69
CA ASP A 87 39.34 -13.17 8.87
C ASP A 87 39.91 -13.47 10.26
N ASN A 88 40.80 -12.62 10.78
CA ASN A 88 41.35 -12.73 12.14
C ASN A 88 40.30 -12.47 13.22
N ALA A 89 39.26 -11.72 12.94
CA ALA A 89 38.17 -11.42 13.86
C ALA A 89 37.22 -12.63 13.98
N LYS A 90 37.70 -13.77 14.44
CA LYS A 90 37.05 -15.06 14.83
C LYS A 90 35.53 -15.15 14.79
N SER A 91 34.87 -14.64 13.78
CA SER A 91 33.46 -14.91 13.58
C SER A 91 33.32 -16.00 12.52
N GLY A 92 33.06 -17.23 12.97
CA GLY A 92 32.89 -18.43 12.13
C GLY A 92 31.72 -18.38 11.13
N GLN A 93 31.25 -17.23 10.78
CA GLN A 93 30.27 -17.02 9.72
C GLN A 93 30.98 -16.41 8.51
N LYS A 94 31.00 -17.15 7.40
CA LYS A 94 31.33 -16.67 6.04
C LYS A 94 30.27 -15.60 5.54
N ALA A 95 29.75 -14.79 6.41
CA ALA A 95 28.82 -13.73 6.02
C ALA A 95 29.61 -12.57 5.43
N ARG A 96 29.27 -12.17 4.22
CA ARG A 96 29.78 -10.94 3.61
C ARG A 96 29.57 -9.80 4.60
N LYS A 97 30.66 -9.18 5.05
CA LYS A 97 30.58 -8.10 6.03
C LYS A 97 30.41 -6.78 5.30
N PHE A 98 29.48 -5.99 5.76
CA PHE A 98 29.38 -4.60 5.35
C PHE A 98 30.38 -3.78 6.13
N VAL A 99 31.15 -3.00 5.43
CA VAL A 99 32.24 -2.20 5.98
C VAL A 99 31.93 -0.73 5.81
N ARG A 100 32.06 0.02 6.88
CA ARG A 100 32.16 1.48 6.87
C ARG A 100 33.62 1.82 7.07
N LEU A 101 34.19 2.52 6.09
CA LEU A 101 35.59 2.86 6.10
C LEU A 101 35.79 4.31 6.51
N LEU A 102 36.54 4.51 7.57
CA LEU A 102 36.93 5.82 8.06
C LEU A 102 38.30 6.15 7.49
N LEU A 103 38.34 7.15 6.61
CA LEU A 103 39.58 7.59 5.94
C LEU A 103 40.10 8.86 6.57
N SER A 104 41.42 9.03 6.52
CA SER A 104 42.04 10.29 6.94
C SER A 104 41.58 11.44 6.06
N ALA A 105 41.66 12.67 6.58
CA ALA A 105 41.24 13.88 5.87
C ALA A 105 41.97 14.11 4.55
N ASN A 106 43.15 13.48 4.35
CA ASN A 106 43.92 13.60 3.12
C ASN A 106 43.29 13.06 1.85
N GLU A 107 42.33 12.11 2.01
CA GLU A 107 41.54 11.54 0.90
C GLU A 107 40.45 12.50 0.40
N PHE A 108 40.21 13.58 1.10
CA PHE A 108 39.15 14.56 0.82
C PHE A 108 39.73 15.94 0.51
N THR A 109 39.00 16.68 -0.28
CA THR A 109 39.30 18.08 -0.55
C THR A 109 38.12 18.93 -0.10
N SER A 110 38.38 20.10 0.45
CA SER A 110 37.31 21.02 0.85
C SER A 110 37.34 22.29 0.01
N THR A 111 36.15 22.85 -0.19
CA THR A 111 35.97 24.15 -0.83
C THR A 111 34.83 24.91 -0.20
N GLU A 112 34.89 26.22 -0.24
CA GLU A 112 33.75 27.07 0.08
C GLU A 112 33.01 27.37 -1.22
N LEU A 113 31.71 27.12 -1.27
CA LEU A 113 30.86 27.43 -2.42
C LEU A 113 29.84 28.50 -2.07
N HIS A 114 29.79 29.54 -2.87
CA HIS A 114 28.75 30.56 -2.78
C HIS A 114 27.57 30.17 -3.65
N LEU A 115 26.41 29.86 -3.04
CA LEU A 115 25.22 29.33 -3.68
C LEU A 115 23.97 30.19 -3.33
N PRO A 116 23.94 31.46 -3.78
CA PRO A 116 22.86 32.38 -3.43
C PRO A 116 21.52 31.92 -4.01
N GLY A 117 20.47 31.96 -3.21
CA GLY A 117 19.09 31.66 -3.63
C GLY A 117 18.79 30.16 -3.93
N VAL A 118 19.73 29.27 -3.66
CA VAL A 118 19.49 27.82 -3.84
C VAL A 118 18.71 27.26 -2.65
N ALA A 119 17.62 26.56 -2.92
CA ALA A 119 16.85 25.92 -1.84
C ALA A 119 17.66 24.81 -1.17
N ALA A 120 17.50 24.63 0.16
CA ALA A 120 18.27 23.64 0.94
C ALA A 120 18.23 22.21 0.37
N LYS A 121 17.12 21.80 -0.25
CA LYS A 121 16.97 20.48 -0.89
C LYS A 121 17.82 20.32 -2.16
N ASP A 122 18.16 21.42 -2.83
CA ASP A 122 18.83 21.45 -4.14
C ASP A 122 20.32 21.80 -4.01
N LEU A 123 20.79 22.15 -2.80
CA LEU A 123 22.18 22.54 -2.52
C LEU A 123 23.19 21.48 -2.98
N LYS A 124 22.93 20.20 -2.68
CA LYS A 124 23.83 19.11 -3.06
C LYS A 124 23.96 18.99 -4.57
N SER A 125 22.85 19.02 -5.29
CA SER A 125 22.87 18.94 -6.75
C SER A 125 23.54 20.14 -7.38
N ALA A 126 23.33 21.34 -6.82
CA ALA A 126 24.00 22.54 -7.28
C ALA A 126 25.53 22.48 -7.06
N ALA A 127 25.96 21.96 -5.91
CA ALA A 127 27.38 21.73 -5.65
C ALA A 127 27.98 20.71 -6.62
N GLU A 128 27.34 19.56 -6.83
CA GLU A 128 27.77 18.50 -7.75
C GLU A 128 27.96 19.04 -9.18
N LEU A 129 27.09 19.91 -9.66
CA LEU A 129 27.21 20.57 -10.95
C LEU A 129 28.47 21.47 -11.04
N GLN A 130 28.84 22.14 -9.93
CA GLN A 130 30.04 22.99 -9.88
C GLN A 130 31.34 22.18 -9.70
N GLY A 131 31.24 20.91 -9.32
CA GLY A 131 32.42 20.06 -9.07
C GLY A 131 33.39 20.00 -10.26
N HIS A 132 32.90 19.99 -11.49
CA HIS A 132 33.72 19.97 -12.70
C HIS A 132 34.53 21.28 -12.89
N SER A 133 34.02 22.42 -12.43
CA SER A 133 34.73 23.69 -12.50
C SER A 133 35.80 23.83 -11.42
N ILE A 134 35.58 23.20 -10.26
CA ILE A 134 36.49 23.24 -9.11
C ILE A 134 37.68 22.31 -9.33
N PHE A 135 37.48 21.20 -10.02
CA PHE A 135 38.49 20.19 -10.29
C PHE A 135 38.80 20.11 -11.80
N PRO A 136 39.41 21.10 -12.39
CA PRO A 136 39.75 21.10 -13.82
C PRO A 136 40.75 19.95 -14.09
N GLY A 137 40.39 19.06 -15.04
CA GLY A 137 41.22 17.90 -15.40
C GLY A 137 40.77 16.59 -14.75
N ILE A 138 39.86 16.59 -13.80
CA ILE A 138 39.23 15.36 -13.31
C ILE A 138 38.05 15.05 -14.23
N GLN A 139 38.20 14.03 -15.09
CA GLN A 139 37.13 13.56 -15.97
C GLN A 139 36.08 12.69 -15.24
N SER A 140 36.39 12.23 -14.04
CA SER A 140 35.47 11.42 -13.24
C SER A 140 34.52 12.31 -12.42
N ALA A 141 33.27 11.81 -12.23
CA ALA A 141 32.36 12.45 -11.31
C ALA A 141 32.94 12.56 -9.91
N VAL A 142 32.57 13.61 -9.20
CA VAL A 142 32.96 13.84 -7.81
C VAL A 142 31.72 13.66 -6.93
N SER A 143 31.92 13.05 -5.78
CA SER A 143 30.88 12.96 -4.74
C SER A 143 31.14 14.06 -3.71
N CYS A 144 30.10 14.73 -3.26
CA CYS A 144 30.25 15.80 -2.30
C CYS A 144 29.31 15.64 -1.09
N PHE A 145 29.77 16.16 0.02
CA PHE A 145 28.96 16.54 1.18
C PHE A 145 28.92 18.05 1.26
N ILE A 146 27.77 18.64 1.50
CA ILE A 146 27.58 20.06 1.73
C ILE A 146 27.06 20.28 3.15
N SER A 147 27.60 21.29 3.84
CA SER A 147 27.12 21.68 5.16
C SER A 147 25.62 22.08 5.08
N PRO A 148 24.81 21.69 6.05
CA PRO A 148 23.37 22.03 6.03
C PRO A 148 23.12 23.52 6.25
N GLU A 149 24.08 24.22 6.88
CA GLU A 149 24.01 25.61 7.22
C GLU A 149 25.16 26.39 6.54
N PRO A 150 24.93 27.64 6.15
CA PRO A 150 25.98 28.49 5.61
C PRO A 150 27.04 28.78 6.67
N LEU A 151 28.24 29.17 6.23
CA LEU A 151 29.31 29.59 7.12
C LEU A 151 28.91 30.86 7.88
N CYS A 152 29.26 30.93 9.18
CA CYS A 152 28.79 31.98 10.08
C CYS A 152 29.07 33.40 9.58
N ASP A 153 30.20 33.59 8.91
CA ASP A 153 30.66 34.93 8.47
C ASP A 153 30.32 35.24 6.99
N LYS A 154 29.75 34.28 6.25
CA LYS A 154 29.51 34.38 4.81
C LYS A 154 28.10 33.83 4.47
N PRO A 155 27.10 34.71 4.34
CA PRO A 155 25.76 34.29 3.95
C PRO A 155 25.80 33.59 2.58
N ASP A 156 24.96 32.56 2.40
CA ASP A 156 24.85 31.73 1.19
C ASP A 156 26.16 31.02 0.77
N THR A 157 27.17 30.98 1.64
CA THR A 157 28.41 30.25 1.41
C THR A 157 28.46 29.00 2.28
N TYR A 158 28.66 27.86 1.64
CA TYR A 158 28.60 26.55 2.28
C TYR A 158 29.98 25.87 2.20
N LEU A 159 30.32 25.16 3.27
CA LEU A 159 31.48 24.26 3.25
C LEU A 159 31.09 22.98 2.50
N VAL A 160 31.87 22.65 1.48
CA VAL A 160 31.70 21.44 0.69
C VAL A 160 32.96 20.58 0.78
N ILE A 161 32.78 19.31 1.10
CA ILE A 161 33.82 18.30 1.15
C ILE A 161 33.64 17.37 -0.04
N TRP A 162 34.73 17.08 -0.74
CA TRP A 162 34.74 16.34 -1.98
C TRP A 162 35.61 15.08 -1.88
N ILE A 163 35.17 14.03 -2.58
CA ILE A 163 35.98 12.87 -2.90
C ILE A 163 35.71 12.46 -4.35
N THR A 164 36.69 11.95 -5.06
CA THR A 164 36.49 11.47 -6.42
C THR A 164 35.66 10.19 -6.43
N GLN A 165 34.61 10.12 -7.25
CA GLN A 165 33.77 8.94 -7.38
C GLN A 165 34.59 7.71 -7.80
N ARG A 166 35.58 7.93 -8.67
CA ARG A 166 36.52 6.88 -9.09
C ARG A 166 37.23 6.21 -7.89
N ARG A 167 37.58 6.99 -6.85
CA ARG A 167 38.21 6.45 -5.63
C ARG A 167 37.24 5.60 -4.86
N LEU A 168 36.03 6.08 -4.67
CA LEU A 168 34.96 5.33 -3.98
C LEU A 168 34.65 4.02 -4.69
N ASP A 169 34.49 4.06 -6.00
CA ASP A 169 34.14 2.88 -6.80
C ASP A 169 35.31 1.89 -6.84
N SER A 170 36.57 2.37 -6.95
CA SER A 170 37.73 1.49 -6.88
C SER A 170 37.91 0.79 -5.52
N LEU A 171 37.56 1.47 -4.42
CA LEU A 171 37.53 0.86 -3.10
C LEU A 171 36.41 -0.17 -2.97
N PHE A 172 35.24 0.15 -3.52
CA PHE A 172 34.11 -0.77 -3.53
C PHE A 172 34.44 -2.04 -4.30
N ASP A 173 34.95 -1.91 -5.51
CA ASP A 173 35.30 -3.05 -6.36
C ASP A 173 36.39 -3.94 -5.74
N ALA A 174 37.46 -3.32 -5.20
CA ALA A 174 38.51 -4.03 -4.52
C ALA A 174 37.98 -4.84 -3.31
N LEU A 175 37.13 -4.25 -2.49
CA LEU A 175 36.51 -4.92 -1.35
C LEU A 175 35.52 -6.01 -1.76
N LYS A 176 34.79 -5.79 -2.85
CA LYS A 176 33.85 -6.77 -3.43
C LYS A 176 34.60 -8.03 -3.91
N ILE A 177 35.76 -7.89 -4.55
CA ILE A 177 36.62 -9.00 -4.95
C ILE A 177 37.04 -9.83 -3.73
N GLU A 178 37.38 -9.18 -2.63
CA GLU A 178 37.79 -9.82 -1.37
C GLU A 178 36.59 -10.32 -0.54
N GLY A 179 35.36 -10.19 -1.05
CA GLY A 179 34.13 -10.72 -0.44
C GLY A 179 33.52 -9.84 0.64
N SER A 180 33.96 -8.59 0.76
CA SER A 180 33.39 -7.57 1.64
C SER A 180 32.67 -6.50 0.82
N PHE A 181 31.78 -5.70 1.47
CA PHE A 181 31.06 -4.62 0.82
C PHE A 181 31.30 -3.30 1.50
N LEU A 182 31.80 -2.34 0.76
CA LEU A 182 31.90 -0.97 1.22
C LEU A 182 30.52 -0.34 1.24
N TRP A 183 30.04 -0.02 2.44
CA TRP A 183 28.74 0.63 2.61
C TRP A 183 28.87 2.13 2.40
N GLU A 184 29.81 2.75 3.10
CA GLU A 184 30.06 4.18 3.03
C GLU A 184 31.49 4.49 3.47
N VAL A 185 31.98 5.62 3.04
CA VAL A 185 33.26 6.19 3.45
C VAL A 185 32.96 7.47 4.26
N ILE A 186 33.69 7.64 5.35
CA ILE A 186 33.54 8.78 6.26
C ILE A 186 34.89 9.39 6.55
N PRO A 187 35.05 10.73 6.48
CA PRO A 187 36.23 11.39 6.98
C PRO A 187 36.36 11.23 8.49
N THR A 188 37.49 10.73 8.98
CA THR A 188 37.72 10.54 10.41
C THR A 188 37.51 11.84 11.19
N ALA A 189 38.03 12.95 10.65
CA ALA A 189 37.92 14.30 11.25
C ALA A 189 36.44 14.73 11.40
N ALA A 190 35.56 14.36 10.48
CA ALA A 190 34.14 14.72 10.54
C ALA A 190 33.41 14.03 11.68
N ILE A 191 33.76 12.77 12.02
CA ILE A 191 33.18 12.05 13.14
C ILE A 191 33.51 12.76 14.46
N ILE A 192 34.78 13.13 14.60
CA ILE A 192 35.26 13.80 15.83
C ILE A 192 34.59 15.15 15.97
N ALA A 193 34.51 15.90 14.86
CA ALA A 193 33.84 17.18 14.84
C ALA A 193 32.36 17.09 15.21
N SER A 194 31.67 16.06 14.76
CA SER A 194 30.24 15.87 15.07
C SER A 194 29.95 15.46 16.51
N THR A 195 30.92 14.81 17.17
CA THR A 195 30.74 14.30 18.54
C THR A 195 31.28 15.24 19.64
N LEU A 196 32.18 16.12 19.28
CA LEU A 196 32.80 17.05 20.22
C LEU A 196 32.60 18.50 19.72
N PRO A 197 31.45 19.10 20.00
CA PRO A 197 31.16 20.47 19.53
C PRO A 197 32.13 21.50 20.13
N ASN A 198 32.31 22.58 19.39
CA ASN A 198 33.11 23.74 19.81
C ASN A 198 34.59 23.43 20.09
N LYS A 199 35.16 22.44 19.35
CA LYS A 199 36.55 22.09 19.43
C LYS A 199 37.21 22.17 18.07
N ARG A 200 38.52 22.52 18.09
CA ARG A 200 39.39 22.47 16.94
C ARG A 200 40.17 21.16 16.94
N PHE A 201 40.25 20.54 15.78
CA PHE A 201 41.01 19.29 15.58
C PHE A 201 42.09 19.49 14.53
N ILE A 202 43.19 18.83 14.75
CA ILE A 202 44.29 18.76 13.79
C ILE A 202 44.47 17.29 13.45
N ASP A 203 44.21 16.94 12.17
CA ASP A 203 44.47 15.63 11.63
C ASP A 203 45.76 15.67 10.82
N ARG A 204 46.83 15.09 11.35
CA ARG A 204 48.15 15.03 10.70
C ARG A 204 48.24 13.75 9.86
N GLY A 205 47.99 13.91 8.56
CA GLY A 205 48.26 12.84 7.61
C GLY A 205 49.67 12.88 7.04
N THR A 206 49.97 11.89 6.23
CA THR A 206 51.31 11.76 5.59
C THR A 206 51.57 12.84 4.53
N SER A 207 50.54 13.29 3.84
CA SER A 207 50.61 14.23 2.72
C SER A 207 50.10 15.64 3.03
N ALA A 208 49.22 15.78 3.99
CA ALA A 208 48.70 17.08 4.41
C ALA A 208 48.26 17.02 5.89
N THR A 209 48.26 18.20 6.50
CA THR A 209 47.67 18.42 7.81
C THR A 209 46.32 19.12 7.62
N THR A 210 45.25 18.56 8.18
CA THR A 210 43.89 19.10 8.06
C THR A 210 43.48 19.74 9.39
N PHE A 211 43.03 20.96 9.30
CA PHE A 211 42.46 21.72 10.41
C PHE A 211 40.96 21.71 10.29
N VAL A 212 40.32 21.24 11.32
CA VAL A 212 38.85 21.08 11.34
C VAL A 212 38.26 21.70 12.59
N SER A 213 37.19 22.43 12.45
CA SER A 213 36.39 22.86 13.61
C SER A 213 34.92 22.66 13.40
N SER A 214 34.20 22.51 14.51
CA SER A 214 32.76 22.33 14.53
C SER A 214 32.11 23.26 15.54
N SER A 215 30.89 23.67 15.26
CA SER A 215 30.00 24.33 16.23
C SER A 215 28.64 23.62 16.21
N ASP A 216 28.07 23.39 17.40
CA ASP A 216 26.73 22.77 17.55
C ASP A 216 26.52 21.51 16.72
N ASN A 217 27.53 20.63 16.68
CA ASN A 217 27.55 19.40 15.89
C ASN A 217 27.55 19.60 14.35
N CYS A 218 27.72 20.82 13.87
CA CYS A 218 27.92 21.15 12.47
C CYS A 218 29.40 21.46 12.18
N LEU A 219 29.87 20.93 11.06
CA LEU A 219 31.18 21.18 10.57
C LEU A 219 31.22 22.62 9.99
N ILE A 220 32.01 23.48 10.56
CA ILE A 220 32.10 24.92 10.15
C ILE A 220 33.39 25.29 9.43
N TYR A 221 34.43 24.52 9.65
CA TYR A 221 35.72 24.82 9.05
C TYR A 221 36.48 23.55 8.69
N TRP A 222 37.09 23.56 7.51
CA TRP A 222 37.95 22.49 7.02
C TRP A 222 38.98 23.08 6.09
N SER A 223 40.23 23.07 6.49
CA SER A 223 41.34 23.54 5.66
C SER A 223 42.48 22.53 5.68
N GLN A 224 43.17 22.42 4.58
CA GLN A 224 44.29 21.50 4.41
C GLN A 224 45.54 22.25 4.05
N ALA A 225 46.65 21.94 4.69
CA ALA A 225 47.96 22.52 4.43
C ALA A 225 48.99 21.43 4.16
N HIS A 226 49.78 21.60 3.14
CA HIS A 226 50.92 20.73 2.90
C HIS A 226 52.00 20.94 3.98
N PRO A 227 52.79 19.93 4.39
CA PRO A 227 53.82 20.09 5.41
C PRO A 227 54.83 21.22 5.13
N SER A 228 55.14 21.50 3.86
CA SER A 228 55.97 22.64 3.49
C SER A 228 55.37 24.01 3.83
N ASP A 229 54.04 24.14 3.74
CA ASP A 229 53.32 25.37 3.95
C ASP A 229 53.19 25.69 5.44
N LEU A 230 53.21 24.64 6.29
CA LEU A 230 53.19 24.73 7.74
C LEU A 230 54.51 25.39 8.30
N THR A 231 55.53 25.47 7.52
CA THR A 231 56.76 26.17 7.90
C THR A 231 56.62 27.69 7.76
N ASN A 232 55.64 28.17 6.98
CA ASN A 232 55.37 29.59 6.78
C ASN A 232 54.44 30.10 7.92
N ARG A 233 54.98 30.97 8.76
CA ARG A 233 54.30 31.50 9.94
C ARG A 233 53.07 32.35 9.59
N ASP A 234 53.13 33.09 8.49
CA ASP A 234 52.01 33.95 8.05
C ASP A 234 50.84 33.09 7.53
N PHE A 235 51.17 32.00 6.83
CA PHE A 235 50.17 31.06 6.37
C PHE A 235 49.48 30.34 7.53
N LEU A 236 50.22 29.89 8.56
CA LEU A 236 49.68 29.33 9.77
C LEU A 236 48.74 30.30 10.50
N GLN A 237 49.13 31.58 10.62
CA GLN A 237 48.26 32.58 11.21
C GLN A 237 46.95 32.77 10.45
N HIS A 238 46.95 32.69 9.13
CA HIS A 238 45.72 32.73 8.33
C HIS A 238 44.84 31.48 8.51
N LEU A 239 45.43 30.29 8.59
CA LEU A 239 44.74 29.06 8.91
C LEU A 239 44.16 29.08 10.32
N GLU A 240 44.86 29.68 11.24
CA GLU A 240 44.48 29.83 12.65
C GLU A 240 43.42 30.90 12.87
N ALA A 241 43.42 31.97 12.10
CA ALA A 241 42.44 33.06 12.18
C ALA A 241 41.02 32.64 11.77
N GLY A 242 40.89 31.60 10.92
CA GLY A 242 39.61 31.03 10.52
C GLY A 242 38.91 30.20 11.62
N VAL A 243 39.54 30.10 12.82
CA VAL A 243 39.03 29.30 13.93
C VAL A 243 38.96 30.17 15.18
N ASN A 244 37.82 30.21 15.84
CA ASN A 244 37.62 30.96 17.07
C ASN A 244 38.67 30.61 18.13
N GLU A 245 39.30 31.61 18.75
CA GLU A 245 40.41 31.52 19.69
C GLU A 245 40.17 30.66 20.94
N THR A 246 38.91 30.26 21.18
CA THR A 246 38.51 29.50 22.36
C THR A 246 38.59 27.97 22.20
N CYS A 247 38.96 27.48 21.02
CA CYS A 247 38.99 26.04 20.76
C CYS A 247 40.32 25.42 21.25
N SER A 248 40.22 24.41 22.09
CA SER A 248 41.40 23.61 22.50
C SER A 248 41.88 22.74 21.35
N GLU A 249 43.18 22.82 21.05
CA GLU A 249 43.79 21.92 20.06
C GLU A 249 43.75 20.46 20.57
N LYS A 250 43.28 19.58 19.73
CA LYS A 250 43.30 18.16 20.01
C LYS A 250 43.82 17.39 18.80
N PHE A 251 44.82 16.53 19.05
CA PHE A 251 45.27 15.57 18.03
C PHE A 251 44.34 14.36 18.05
N ILE A 252 43.96 13.92 16.88
CA ILE A 252 43.08 12.75 16.74
C ILE A 252 43.89 11.48 16.92
N LYS A 253 43.57 10.70 17.93
CA LYS A 253 44.07 9.32 18.09
C LYS A 253 43.01 8.33 17.69
N PRO A 254 43.33 7.28 16.90
CA PRO A 254 42.38 6.25 16.50
C PRO A 254 41.66 5.57 17.69
N SER A 255 42.38 5.44 18.82
CA SER A 255 41.78 4.87 20.04
C SER A 255 40.62 5.68 20.61
N GLU A 256 40.57 6.98 20.34
CA GLU A 256 39.49 7.87 20.81
C GLU A 256 38.24 7.78 19.94
N ILE A 257 38.39 7.38 18.67
CA ILE A 257 37.29 7.21 17.73
C ILE A 257 36.42 6.01 18.10
N SER A 258 37.00 4.99 18.74
CA SER A 258 36.27 3.78 19.15
C SER A 258 35.09 4.05 20.10
N ASP A 259 35.18 5.13 20.86
CA ASP A 259 34.20 5.47 21.88
C ASP A 259 33.15 6.50 21.37
N LEU A 260 33.27 6.96 20.11
CA LEU A 260 32.40 7.92 19.51
C LEU A 260 31.19 7.26 18.81
N ASP A 261 30.04 7.93 18.89
CA ASP A 261 28.83 7.49 18.19
C ASP A 261 28.87 7.89 16.71
N ILE A 262 29.35 6.95 15.88
CA ILE A 262 29.47 7.14 14.43
C ILE A 262 28.09 7.29 13.76
N SER A 263 27.01 6.84 14.41
CA SER A 263 25.67 6.89 13.81
C SER A 263 25.13 8.31 13.65
N GLN A 264 25.62 9.25 14.42
CA GLN A 264 25.19 10.65 14.38
C GLN A 264 25.84 11.46 13.26
N ASN A 265 26.91 10.91 12.65
CA ASN A 265 27.63 11.62 11.60
C ASN A 265 26.80 11.72 10.30
N LYS A 266 26.66 12.95 9.80
CA LYS A 266 25.95 13.25 8.55
C LYS A 266 26.87 13.27 7.32
N VAL A 267 28.19 13.35 7.54
CA VAL A 267 29.18 13.43 6.46
C VAL A 267 29.52 12.04 5.97
N VAL A 268 28.80 11.56 4.98
CA VAL A 268 28.95 10.21 4.43
C VAL A 268 29.10 10.25 2.91
N PHE A 269 29.96 9.39 2.39
CA PHE A 269 30.24 9.24 0.97
C PHE A 269 29.98 7.79 0.55
N PRO A 270 28.78 7.45 0.08
CA PRO A 270 28.49 6.12 -0.41
C PRO A 270 29.03 5.91 -1.83
N PRO A 271 29.61 4.74 -2.15
CA PRO A 271 29.94 4.36 -3.53
C PRO A 271 28.68 4.31 -4.40
N SER A 272 28.82 4.48 -5.71
CA SER A 272 27.70 4.47 -6.66
C SER A 272 26.89 3.16 -6.61
N GLU A 273 27.58 2.01 -6.56
CA GLU A 273 26.91 0.71 -6.44
C GLU A 273 26.21 0.52 -5.08
N ALA A 274 26.75 1.07 -3.99
CA ALA A 274 26.09 1.02 -2.69
C ALA A 274 24.77 1.80 -2.69
N LEU A 275 24.72 2.95 -3.37
CA LEU A 275 23.50 3.73 -3.56
C LEU A 275 22.45 2.94 -4.36
N LEU A 276 22.86 2.30 -5.46
CA LEU A 276 21.95 1.46 -6.25
C LEU A 276 21.39 0.31 -5.42
N LEU A 277 22.22 -0.34 -4.60
CA LEU A 277 21.79 -1.41 -3.70
C LEU A 277 20.82 -0.91 -2.64
N ASP A 278 21.04 0.27 -2.07
CA ASP A 278 20.13 0.86 -1.08
C ASP A 278 18.79 1.24 -1.71
N ASP A 279 18.78 1.77 -2.93
CA ASP A 279 17.55 2.06 -3.68
C ASP A 279 16.74 0.79 -3.99
N VAL A 280 17.41 -0.27 -4.42
CA VAL A 280 16.77 -1.58 -4.63
C VAL A 280 16.16 -2.09 -3.32
N ARG A 281 16.92 -1.98 -2.23
CA ARG A 281 16.44 -2.37 -0.90
C ARG A 281 15.22 -1.55 -0.47
N ARG A 282 15.25 -0.22 -0.60
CA ARG A 282 14.12 0.66 -0.26
C ARG A 282 12.87 0.33 -1.07
N ARG A 283 13.03 0.03 -2.38
CA ARG A 283 11.93 -0.42 -3.22
C ARG A 283 11.36 -1.77 -2.75
N ALA A 284 12.23 -2.72 -2.43
CA ALA A 284 11.81 -4.03 -1.91
C ALA A 284 11.07 -3.91 -0.56
N GLU A 285 11.53 -3.03 0.35
CA GLU A 285 10.85 -2.77 1.61
C GLU A 285 9.47 -2.10 1.41
N LYS A 286 9.37 -1.15 0.45
CA LYS A 286 8.07 -0.55 0.08
C LYS A 286 7.11 -1.62 -0.46
N ILE A 287 7.56 -2.46 -1.38
CA ILE A 287 6.76 -3.56 -1.94
C ILE A 287 6.30 -4.51 -0.83
N LYS A 288 7.21 -4.88 0.09
CA LYS A 288 6.86 -5.73 1.24
C LYS A 288 5.78 -5.10 2.12
N ARG A 289 5.88 -3.81 2.45
CA ARG A 289 4.85 -3.10 3.24
C ARG A 289 3.51 -3.07 2.51
N VAL A 290 3.53 -2.78 1.21
CA VAL A 290 2.30 -2.79 0.38
C VAL A 290 1.71 -4.20 0.31
N SER A 291 2.53 -5.24 0.12
CA SER A 291 2.05 -6.62 0.08
C SER A 291 1.39 -7.05 1.40
N ILE A 292 1.98 -6.67 2.55
CA ILE A 292 1.38 -6.94 3.86
C ILE A 292 0.05 -6.21 4.00
N ALA A 293 -0.03 -4.93 3.58
CA ALA A 293 -1.27 -4.16 3.63
C ALA A 293 -2.37 -4.77 2.75
N VAL A 294 -2.01 -5.25 1.55
CA VAL A 294 -2.96 -5.93 0.65
C VAL A 294 -3.44 -7.24 1.25
N ILE A 295 -2.55 -8.07 1.80
CA ILE A 295 -2.94 -9.32 2.46
C ILE A 295 -3.89 -9.03 3.63
N PHE A 296 -3.60 -8.00 4.43
CA PHE A 296 -4.46 -7.61 5.55
C PHE A 296 -5.82 -7.09 5.07
N ALA A 297 -5.87 -6.31 4.01
CA ALA A 297 -7.11 -5.85 3.40
C ALA A 297 -7.96 -7.03 2.88
N VAL A 298 -7.35 -7.99 2.16
CA VAL A 298 -8.03 -9.20 1.70
C VAL A 298 -8.56 -10.02 2.88
N PHE A 299 -7.79 -10.15 3.95
CA PHE A 299 -8.23 -10.81 5.17
C PHE A 299 -9.43 -10.12 5.78
N LEU A 300 -9.40 -8.79 5.95
CA LEU A 300 -10.52 -8.01 6.46
C LEU A 300 -11.78 -8.15 5.60
N CYS A 301 -11.64 -8.16 4.27
CA CYS A 301 -12.76 -8.36 3.35
C CYS A 301 -13.33 -9.79 3.42
N SER A 302 -12.52 -10.79 3.78
CA SER A 302 -12.96 -12.17 3.87
C SER A 302 -13.68 -12.50 5.20
N VAL A 303 -13.41 -11.74 6.27
CA VAL A 303 -14.01 -11.98 7.60
C VAL A 303 -15.54 -11.96 7.58
N PRO A 304 -16.24 -10.97 6.99
CA PRO A 304 -17.70 -10.96 6.97
C PRO A 304 -18.25 -12.15 6.21
N PHE A 305 -17.59 -12.58 5.13
CA PHE A 305 -18.00 -13.77 4.38
C PHE A 305 -17.85 -15.06 5.21
N LEU A 306 -16.79 -15.18 6.00
CA LEU A 306 -16.59 -16.31 6.91
C LEU A 306 -17.66 -16.33 8.01
N ILE A 307 -17.96 -15.16 8.59
CA ILE A 307 -19.03 -15.04 9.59
C ILE A 307 -20.38 -15.47 9.00
N GLN A 308 -20.74 -14.99 7.82
CA GLN A 308 -21.95 -15.40 7.13
C GLN A 308 -21.98 -16.90 6.85
N SER A 309 -20.86 -17.47 6.41
CA SER A 309 -20.75 -18.92 6.15
C SER A 309 -21.00 -19.77 7.40
N VAL A 310 -20.48 -19.32 8.55
CA VAL A 310 -20.72 -20.00 9.85
C VAL A 310 -22.19 -19.85 10.27
N GLN A 311 -22.76 -18.64 10.13
CA GLN A 311 -24.18 -18.40 10.44
C GLN A 311 -25.11 -19.24 9.55
N PHE A 312 -24.78 -19.35 8.25
CA PHE A 312 -25.56 -20.20 7.34
C PHE A 312 -25.52 -21.67 7.74
N ARG A 313 -24.38 -22.18 8.20
CA ARG A 313 -24.31 -23.57 8.69
C ARG A 313 -25.12 -23.79 9.96
N SER A 314 -25.01 -22.88 10.94
CA SER A 314 -25.79 -22.98 12.18
C SER A 314 -27.29 -22.92 11.92
N LEU A 315 -27.75 -22.02 11.02
CA LEU A 315 -29.14 -21.93 10.60
C LEU A 315 -29.62 -23.21 9.85
N ALA A 316 -28.75 -23.78 9.01
CA ALA A 316 -29.06 -25.02 8.31
C ALA A 316 -29.23 -26.21 9.30
N ASP A 317 -28.39 -26.29 10.32
CA ASP A 317 -28.45 -27.29 11.38
C ASP A 317 -29.72 -27.12 12.24
N GLU A 318 -30.08 -25.87 12.60
CA GLU A 318 -31.34 -25.58 13.29
C GLU A 318 -32.55 -25.94 12.44
N LEU A 319 -32.56 -25.60 11.15
CA LEU A 319 -33.61 -26.00 10.21
C LEU A 319 -33.73 -27.53 10.09
N ALA A 320 -32.61 -28.25 10.06
CA ALA A 320 -32.61 -29.70 10.01
C ALA A 320 -33.20 -30.28 11.30
N SER A 321 -32.88 -29.72 12.46
CA SER A 321 -33.44 -30.16 13.75
C SER A 321 -34.94 -29.89 13.85
N VAL A 322 -35.40 -28.71 13.42
CA VAL A 322 -36.85 -28.39 13.40
C VAL A 322 -37.59 -29.25 12.38
N ARG A 323 -36.99 -29.58 11.23
CA ARG A 323 -37.58 -30.51 10.25
C ARG A 323 -37.79 -31.92 10.81
N SER A 324 -36.84 -32.40 11.62
CA SER A 324 -36.97 -33.73 12.24
C SER A 324 -38.11 -33.80 13.27
N LEU A 325 -38.35 -32.67 14.00
CA LEU A 325 -39.42 -32.53 14.97
C LEU A 325 -40.79 -32.31 14.31
N SER A 326 -40.84 -31.88 13.06
CA SER A 326 -42.07 -31.48 12.38
C SER A 326 -42.72 -32.60 11.53
N GLY A 327 -42.28 -33.85 11.66
CA GLY A 327 -42.83 -34.97 10.90
C GLY A 327 -44.35 -35.13 11.07
N LEU A 328 -44.83 -35.06 12.31
CA LEU A 328 -46.26 -35.06 12.64
C LEU A 328 -46.99 -33.80 12.13
N ALA A 329 -46.33 -32.63 12.21
CA ALA A 329 -46.92 -31.38 11.72
C ALA A 329 -47.04 -31.35 10.18
N ARG A 330 -46.13 -32.01 9.46
CA ARG A 330 -46.24 -32.19 7.99
C ARG A 330 -47.41 -33.08 7.60
N LEU A 331 -47.55 -34.21 8.26
CA LEU A 331 -48.71 -35.12 8.04
C LEU A 331 -50.03 -34.38 8.31
N ASN A 332 -50.10 -33.60 9.40
CA ASN A 332 -51.28 -32.82 9.69
C ASN A 332 -51.53 -31.71 8.65
N ARG A 333 -50.43 -31.06 8.18
CA ARG A 333 -50.56 -30.05 7.13
C ARG A 333 -51.02 -30.64 5.81
N ASP A 334 -50.44 -31.77 5.40
CA ASP A 334 -50.83 -32.45 4.16
C ASP A 334 -52.27 -32.90 4.23
N PHE A 335 -52.73 -33.36 5.42
CA PHE A 335 -54.12 -33.66 5.68
C PHE A 335 -55.02 -32.41 5.57
N VAL A 336 -54.62 -31.29 6.20
CA VAL A 336 -55.36 -30.03 6.13
C VAL A 336 -55.40 -29.49 4.69
N VAL A 337 -54.27 -29.50 3.98
CA VAL A 337 -54.21 -29.07 2.56
C VAL A 337 -55.06 -30.01 1.68
N GLY A 338 -55.10 -31.31 1.99
CA GLY A 338 -55.99 -32.27 1.33
C GLY A 338 -57.47 -31.91 1.56
N GLN A 339 -57.83 -31.67 2.82
CA GLN A 339 -59.18 -31.21 3.18
C GLN A 339 -59.52 -29.86 2.55
N GLU A 340 -58.63 -28.87 2.62
CA GLU A 340 -58.85 -27.58 1.97
C GLU A 340 -59.09 -27.71 0.46
N LYS A 341 -58.41 -28.63 -0.22
CA LYS A 341 -58.64 -28.90 -1.65
C LYS A 341 -59.98 -29.53 -1.90
N GLU A 342 -60.43 -30.47 -1.05
CA GLU A 342 -61.75 -31.11 -1.16
C GLU A 342 -62.86 -30.11 -0.89
N TRP A 343 -62.67 -29.23 0.11
CA TRP A 343 -63.67 -28.24 0.49
C TRP A 343 -63.56 -26.92 -0.31
N ALA A 344 -62.50 -26.72 -1.10
CA ALA A 344 -62.33 -25.51 -1.90
C ALA A 344 -63.50 -25.26 -2.84
N ALA A 345 -64.06 -26.34 -3.43
CA ALA A 345 -65.21 -26.17 -4.30
C ALA A 345 -66.44 -25.63 -3.55
N ILE A 346 -66.60 -25.98 -2.26
CA ILE A 346 -67.72 -25.45 -1.46
C ILE A 346 -67.42 -24.02 -0.96
N ASN A 347 -66.20 -23.78 -0.49
CA ASN A 347 -65.81 -22.48 0.05
C ASN A 347 -65.70 -21.38 -1.01
N GLU A 348 -65.32 -21.73 -2.24
CA GLU A 348 -65.21 -20.78 -3.35
C GLU A 348 -66.49 -20.73 -4.21
N TYR A 349 -67.56 -21.39 -3.74
CA TYR A 349 -68.84 -21.27 -4.42
C TYR A 349 -69.30 -19.81 -4.46
N PRO A 350 -69.67 -19.28 -5.65
CA PRO A 350 -70.01 -17.90 -5.76
C PRO A 350 -71.23 -17.53 -4.91
N GLU A 351 -71.00 -16.72 -3.86
CA GLU A 351 -72.07 -16.24 -2.98
C GLU A 351 -73.04 -15.35 -3.75
N GLN A 352 -74.31 -15.72 -3.72
CA GLN A 352 -75.43 -14.97 -4.26
C GLN A 352 -76.23 -14.36 -3.10
N ASN A 353 -75.86 -13.07 -2.78
CA ASN A 353 -76.56 -12.35 -1.72
C ASN A 353 -77.97 -11.93 -2.22
N ILE A 354 -78.93 -12.80 -2.03
CA ILE A 354 -80.30 -12.59 -2.48
C ILE A 354 -80.92 -11.26 -1.94
N PRO A 355 -80.77 -10.93 -0.64
CA PRO A 355 -81.21 -9.61 -0.14
C PRO A 355 -80.69 -8.44 -0.90
N ASP A 356 -79.41 -8.39 -1.19
CA ASP A 356 -78.81 -7.27 -1.90
C ASP A 356 -79.30 -7.17 -3.35
N ILE A 357 -79.49 -8.32 -4.00
CA ILE A 357 -80.13 -8.38 -5.33
C ILE A 357 -81.50 -7.76 -5.32
N MET A 358 -82.35 -8.24 -4.34
CA MET A 358 -83.72 -7.74 -4.19
C MET A 358 -83.78 -6.22 -3.92
N PHE A 359 -82.91 -5.73 -3.00
CA PHE A 359 -82.84 -4.26 -2.72
C PHE A 359 -82.35 -3.47 -3.93
N SER A 360 -81.47 -4.00 -4.75
CA SER A 360 -80.99 -3.34 -5.97
C SER A 360 -82.06 -3.34 -7.09
N LEU A 361 -82.84 -4.42 -7.17
CA LEU A 361 -83.90 -4.54 -8.18
C LEU A 361 -85.12 -3.68 -7.88
N GLN A 362 -85.50 -3.50 -6.59
CA GLN A 362 -86.70 -2.76 -6.20
C GLN A 362 -86.77 -1.36 -6.80
N PRO A 363 -85.73 -0.47 -6.72
CA PRO A 363 -85.78 0.87 -7.32
C PRO A 363 -85.82 0.84 -8.86
N LEU A 364 -85.23 -0.19 -9.48
CA LEU A 364 -85.13 -0.31 -10.94
C LEU A 364 -86.48 -0.72 -11.56
N LEU A 365 -87.28 -1.48 -10.81
CA LEU A 365 -88.58 -1.96 -11.24
C LEU A 365 -89.72 -1.01 -10.90
N TYR A 366 -89.55 -0.11 -9.95
CA TYR A 366 -90.54 0.86 -9.56
C TYR A 366 -90.97 1.78 -10.71
N PRO A 367 -92.27 2.04 -10.98
CA PRO A 367 -93.49 1.63 -10.29
C PRO A 367 -94.09 0.33 -10.82
N ASP A 368 -93.43 -0.44 -11.64
CA ASP A 368 -93.89 -1.64 -12.31
C ASP A 368 -94.03 -2.80 -11.31
N LYS A 369 -94.89 -3.80 -11.69
CA LYS A 369 -95.13 -4.96 -10.80
C LYS A 369 -94.29 -6.15 -11.17
N LEU A 370 -93.55 -6.69 -10.22
CA LEU A 370 -92.85 -7.93 -10.31
C LEU A 370 -93.80 -9.07 -9.94
N LYS A 371 -93.91 -10.12 -10.76
CA LYS A 371 -94.67 -11.31 -10.51
C LYS A 371 -93.86 -12.47 -10.00
N SER A 372 -92.78 -12.74 -10.65
CA SER A 372 -91.84 -13.79 -10.24
C SER A 372 -90.41 -13.34 -10.41
N LEU A 373 -89.55 -13.85 -9.54
CA LEU A 373 -88.13 -13.73 -9.59
C LEU A 373 -87.52 -15.11 -9.43
N GLU A 374 -86.70 -15.53 -10.36
CA GLU A 374 -85.97 -16.78 -10.32
C GLU A 374 -84.48 -16.47 -10.43
N ILE A 375 -83.66 -17.02 -9.53
CA ILE A 375 -82.22 -16.83 -9.49
C ILE A 375 -81.62 -18.25 -9.58
N MET A 376 -80.88 -18.50 -10.64
CA MET A 376 -80.25 -19.78 -10.89
C MET A 376 -78.86 -19.54 -11.48
N GLU A 377 -77.80 -20.02 -10.81
CA GLU A 377 -76.42 -20.03 -11.29
C GLU A 377 -75.91 -18.62 -11.73
N GLY A 378 -76.24 -17.56 -10.97
CA GLY A 378 -75.90 -16.21 -11.28
C GLY A 378 -76.77 -15.56 -12.38
N THR A 379 -77.65 -16.27 -13.01
CA THR A 379 -78.62 -15.75 -13.95
C THR A 379 -79.95 -15.48 -13.19
N ILE A 380 -80.45 -14.31 -13.43
CA ILE A 380 -81.72 -13.83 -12.85
C ILE A 380 -82.74 -13.66 -13.96
N GLN A 381 -83.89 -14.32 -13.72
CA GLN A 381 -85.05 -14.13 -14.62
C GLN A 381 -86.16 -13.44 -13.84
N ILE A 382 -86.68 -12.41 -14.42
CA ILE A 382 -87.81 -11.64 -13.84
C ILE A 382 -88.98 -11.64 -14.81
N GLU A 383 -90.15 -11.85 -14.24
CA GLU A 383 -91.44 -11.76 -14.92
C GLU A 383 -92.26 -10.65 -14.22
N GLY A 384 -92.91 -9.80 -14.98
CA GLY A 384 -93.76 -8.77 -14.41
C GLY A 384 -94.69 -8.11 -15.42
N GLU A 385 -95.31 -7.07 -14.99
CA GLU A 385 -96.20 -6.23 -15.82
C GLU A 385 -95.72 -4.80 -15.82
N SER A 386 -95.51 -4.22 -17.03
CA SER A 386 -95.08 -2.85 -17.19
C SER A 386 -95.73 -2.26 -18.45
N SER A 387 -95.99 -0.93 -18.39
CA SER A 387 -96.44 -0.19 -19.57
C SER A 387 -95.30 0.07 -20.56
N ASN A 388 -94.05 0.01 -20.06
CA ASN A 388 -92.87 0.25 -20.88
C ASN A 388 -91.68 -0.70 -20.48
N PRO A 389 -91.76 -1.99 -20.94
CA PRO A 389 -90.74 -2.97 -20.64
C PRO A 389 -89.34 -2.62 -21.09
N GLN A 390 -89.16 -1.84 -22.16
CA GLN A 390 -87.85 -1.41 -22.66
C GLN A 390 -87.11 -0.49 -21.67
N ALA A 391 -87.87 0.39 -20.99
CA ALA A 391 -87.30 1.26 -19.97
C ALA A 391 -86.72 0.46 -18.77
N ILE A 392 -87.34 -0.67 -18.42
CA ILE A 392 -86.85 -1.60 -17.38
C ILE A 392 -85.53 -2.22 -17.84
N LEU A 393 -85.48 -2.73 -19.08
CA LEU A 393 -84.30 -3.33 -19.64
C LEU A 393 -83.11 -2.35 -19.65
N GLN A 394 -83.35 -1.13 -20.10
CA GLN A 394 -82.33 -0.06 -20.14
C GLN A 394 -81.79 0.29 -18.74
N ARG A 395 -82.68 0.37 -17.71
CA ARG A 395 -82.26 0.61 -16.31
C ARG A 395 -81.45 -0.55 -15.75
N LEU A 396 -81.76 -1.77 -16.11
CA LEU A 396 -81.00 -2.95 -15.71
C LEU A 396 -79.63 -2.99 -16.36
N GLU A 397 -79.49 -2.66 -17.66
CA GLU A 397 -78.24 -2.57 -18.39
C GLU A 397 -77.32 -1.47 -17.84
N GLN A 398 -77.85 -0.37 -17.30
CA GLN A 398 -77.08 0.71 -16.72
C GLN A 398 -76.60 0.42 -15.29
N HIS A 399 -77.16 -0.58 -14.64
CA HIS A 399 -76.83 -0.89 -13.26
C HIS A 399 -75.56 -1.75 -13.14
N PRO A 400 -74.53 -1.34 -12.35
CA PRO A 400 -73.22 -2.01 -12.31
C PRO A 400 -73.27 -3.45 -11.79
N LEU A 401 -74.29 -3.86 -11.07
CA LEU A 401 -74.48 -5.24 -10.57
C LEU A 401 -75.01 -6.20 -11.61
N PHE A 402 -75.58 -5.71 -12.71
CA PHE A 402 -76.26 -6.53 -13.68
C PHE A 402 -75.58 -6.44 -15.04
N THR A 403 -75.46 -7.57 -15.73
CA THR A 403 -74.86 -7.67 -17.07
C THR A 403 -75.69 -8.54 -17.96
N GLU A 404 -75.52 -8.40 -19.28
CA GLU A 404 -76.19 -9.22 -20.28
C GLU A 404 -77.70 -9.24 -20.17
N ALA A 405 -78.33 -8.12 -19.82
CA ALA A 405 -79.78 -8.01 -19.75
C ALA A 405 -80.42 -8.16 -21.14
N LYS A 406 -81.39 -9.03 -21.26
CA LYS A 406 -82.12 -9.29 -22.51
C LYS A 406 -83.52 -9.75 -22.23
N PHE A 407 -84.42 -9.59 -23.20
CA PHE A 407 -85.73 -10.19 -23.12
C PHE A 407 -85.57 -11.71 -23.38
N SER A 408 -86.03 -12.54 -22.47
CA SER A 408 -86.01 -14.00 -22.63
C SER A 408 -87.18 -14.55 -23.50
N ARG A 409 -88.25 -13.75 -23.58
CA ARG A 409 -89.41 -14.03 -24.45
C ARG A 409 -89.99 -12.75 -25.02
N ALA A 410 -90.75 -12.85 -26.09
CA ALA A 410 -91.45 -11.72 -26.67
C ALA A 410 -92.48 -11.16 -25.64
N THR A 411 -92.49 -9.82 -25.49
CA THR A 411 -93.44 -9.10 -24.64
C THR A 411 -94.83 -9.18 -25.24
N ASN A 412 -95.82 -9.63 -24.45
CA ASN A 412 -97.20 -9.68 -24.87
C ASN A 412 -98.11 -9.15 -23.77
N ASN A 413 -99.15 -8.36 -24.07
CA ASN A 413 -100.10 -7.80 -23.11
C ASN A 413 -99.48 -7.13 -21.87
N ASN A 414 -98.48 -6.22 -22.07
CA ASN A 414 -97.76 -5.53 -21.00
C ASN A 414 -96.98 -6.49 -20.04
N ARG A 415 -96.84 -7.72 -20.35
CA ARG A 415 -95.97 -8.63 -19.60
C ARG A 415 -94.62 -8.63 -20.18
N TYR A 416 -93.58 -8.58 -19.28
CA TYR A 416 -92.18 -8.69 -19.65
C TYR A 416 -91.55 -9.93 -19.02
N PHE A 417 -90.57 -10.47 -19.74
CA PHE A 417 -89.68 -11.56 -19.30
C PHE A 417 -88.25 -11.12 -19.62
N ILE A 418 -87.50 -10.73 -18.59
CA ILE A 418 -86.13 -10.30 -18.74
C ILE A 418 -85.24 -11.26 -18.00
N GLU A 419 -84.16 -11.62 -18.67
CA GLU A 419 -83.03 -12.39 -18.16
C GLU A 419 -81.82 -11.56 -18.13
N PHE A 420 -81.02 -11.60 -17.05
CA PHE A 420 -79.77 -10.88 -16.87
C PHE A 420 -78.88 -11.66 -15.92
N ARG A 421 -77.56 -11.37 -15.90
CA ARG A 421 -76.54 -12.00 -15.05
C ARG A 421 -76.04 -11.03 -14.01
N LEU A 422 -75.57 -11.62 -12.88
CA LEU A 422 -74.86 -10.88 -11.85
C LEU A 422 -73.39 -10.69 -12.29
N SER A 423 -72.90 -9.46 -12.29
CA SER A 423 -71.52 -9.16 -12.63
C SER A 423 -70.51 -9.73 -11.61
N THR A 424 -70.97 -9.94 -10.39
CA THR A 424 -70.13 -10.49 -9.30
C THR A 424 -70.02 -12.01 -9.29
N VAL A 425 -70.78 -12.72 -10.13
CA VAL A 425 -70.86 -14.17 -10.12
C VAL A 425 -70.38 -14.73 -11.47
N ASN A 426 -69.17 -15.28 -11.50
CA ASN A 426 -68.65 -16.00 -12.66
C ASN A 426 -68.82 -17.51 -12.47
N TYR A 427 -70.04 -17.97 -12.64
CA TYR A 427 -70.36 -19.36 -12.45
C TYR A 427 -69.69 -20.27 -13.52
N ASP A 428 -69.59 -19.81 -14.74
CA ASP A 428 -68.91 -20.55 -15.80
C ASP A 428 -67.44 -20.79 -15.46
N GLY A 429 -66.74 -19.74 -14.97
CA GLY A 429 -65.37 -19.86 -14.50
C GLY A 429 -65.20 -20.81 -13.30
N TYR A 430 -66.16 -20.78 -12.38
CA TYR A 430 -66.22 -21.73 -11.24
C TYR A 430 -66.38 -23.18 -11.72
N MET A 431 -67.29 -23.45 -12.64
CA MET A 431 -67.53 -24.78 -13.18
C MET A 431 -66.31 -25.32 -13.95
N VAL A 432 -65.64 -24.46 -14.75
CA VAL A 432 -64.40 -24.82 -15.45
C VAL A 432 -63.30 -25.19 -14.43
N ARG A 433 -63.17 -24.41 -13.36
CA ARG A 433 -62.10 -24.61 -12.36
C ARG A 433 -62.26 -25.88 -11.56
N TYR A 434 -63.48 -26.22 -11.19
CA TYR A 434 -63.71 -27.34 -10.23
C TYR A 434 -64.30 -28.57 -10.84
N PHE A 435 -64.96 -28.51 -12.00
CA PHE A 435 -65.78 -29.66 -12.53
C PHE A 435 -65.44 -30.02 -14.00
N LEU A 436 -64.65 -29.23 -14.73
CA LEU A 436 -64.35 -29.52 -16.13
C LEU A 436 -63.15 -30.49 -16.35
N GLU A 437 -62.42 -30.84 -15.31
CA GLU A 437 -61.40 -31.87 -15.35
C GLU A 437 -61.91 -33.13 -14.56
N ARG A 438 -62.81 -33.84 -15.14
CA ARG A 438 -63.00 -35.25 -14.83
C ARG A 438 -63.38 -36.07 -16.07
#